data_4f09cb9d2b5f457a36dda1e19736d603
#
_entry.id   4f09cb9d2b5f457a36dda1e19736d603
#
_cell.length_a   1.000
_cell.length_b   1.000
_cell.length_c   1.000
_cell.angle_alpha   90.00
_cell.angle_beta   90.00
_cell.angle_gamma   90.00
#
_symmetry.space_group_name_H-M   'P 1'
#
loop_
_entity.id
_entity.type
_entity.pdbx_description
1 polymer ?
#
loop_
_entity_poly.entity_id
_entity_poly.type
_entity_poly.pdbx_seq_one_letter_code
_entity_poly.pdbx_strand_id
1 'polypeptide(L)'
;MKVKTVIAPTTKELFFPQNEIVVSKTDLKGRITYANRTFCALAGYSEAELLGQPHSIVRHPDMPRAVFKQLWDAIHGGREIFAYVKNMAKTGDYYWVFAHVTPSYDESRNIVAFIRTGVHPIAPSSKPRSSRSMPLSCGRRSSRGTAKTLSPRVSIA
;
A
#
# COMPACT_ATOMS: atom_id res chain seq x y z
N MET A 1 -24.69 19.10 -4.07
CA MET A 1 -23.40 18.91 -3.35
C MET A 1 -23.44 17.55 -2.64
N LYS A 2 -22.61 16.58 -3.04
CA LYS A 2 -22.45 15.33 -2.25
C LYS A 2 -21.59 15.68 -1.03
N VAL A 3 -22.20 15.71 0.13
CA VAL A 3 -21.48 15.83 1.40
C VAL A 3 -20.56 14.61 1.51
N LYS A 4 -19.26 14.83 1.46
CA LYS A 4 -18.27 13.78 1.68
C LYS A 4 -18.33 13.46 3.17
N THR A 5 -19.04 12.41 3.53
CA THR A 5 -19.07 11.92 4.92
C THR A 5 -17.65 11.57 5.31
N VAL A 6 -17.08 12.32 6.23
CA VAL A 6 -15.75 12.03 6.78
C VAL A 6 -15.92 10.84 7.72
N ILE A 7 -15.48 9.67 7.29
CA ILE A 7 -15.49 8.46 8.11
C ILE A 7 -14.30 8.57 9.06
N ALA A 8 -14.56 8.50 10.36
CA ALA A 8 -13.51 8.49 11.37
C ALA A 8 -12.82 7.11 11.38
N PRO A 9 -11.48 7.06 11.35
CA PRO A 9 -10.77 5.80 11.45
C PRO A 9 -10.94 5.19 12.84
N THR A 10 -11.11 3.86 12.88
CA THR A 10 -11.16 3.08 14.12
C THR A 10 -9.81 2.40 14.38
N THR A 11 -9.67 1.78 15.53
CA THR A 11 -8.48 0.98 15.88
C THR A 11 -8.64 -0.50 15.56
N LYS A 12 -9.76 -0.89 14.95
CA LYS A 12 -10.07 -2.29 14.64
C LYS A 12 -9.45 -2.70 13.32
N GLU A 13 -8.66 -3.75 13.35
CA GLU A 13 -8.09 -4.38 12.17
C GLU A 13 -9.03 -5.43 11.59
N LEU A 14 -9.21 -5.39 10.28
CA LEU A 14 -9.93 -6.41 9.52
C LEU A 14 -8.92 -7.36 8.89
N PHE A 15 -9.19 -8.66 9.01
CA PHE A 15 -8.37 -9.73 8.47
C PHE A 15 -9.11 -10.43 7.34
N PHE A 16 -8.39 -10.94 6.37
CA PHE A 16 -8.91 -11.78 5.32
C PHE A 16 -8.00 -13.00 5.12
N PRO A 17 -8.53 -14.11 4.58
CA PRO A 17 -7.77 -15.34 4.43
C PRO A 17 -6.52 -15.16 3.55
N GLN A 18 -5.44 -15.84 3.89
CA GLN A 18 -4.16 -15.76 3.13
C GLN A 18 -4.26 -16.30 1.70
N ASN A 19 -5.24 -17.16 1.43
CA ASN A 19 -5.51 -17.70 0.10
C ASN A 19 -6.44 -16.80 -0.73
N GLU A 20 -6.90 -15.69 -0.19
CA GLU A 20 -7.67 -14.70 -0.93
C GLU A 20 -6.79 -13.56 -1.42
N ILE A 21 -7.13 -13.06 -2.61
CA ILE A 21 -6.42 -11.97 -3.25
C ILE A 21 -7.38 -10.81 -3.45
N VAL A 22 -6.97 -9.64 -3.01
CA VAL A 22 -7.65 -8.37 -3.31
C VAL A 22 -7.20 -7.90 -4.68
N VAL A 23 -8.12 -7.67 -5.61
CA VAL A 23 -7.79 -7.20 -6.97
C VAL A 23 -8.61 -5.97 -7.32
N SER A 24 -7.93 -4.96 -7.85
CA SER A 24 -8.57 -3.80 -8.46
C SER A 24 -7.82 -3.35 -9.72
N LYS A 25 -8.55 -2.73 -10.64
CA LYS A 25 -7.98 -2.01 -11.79
C LYS A 25 -8.39 -0.55 -11.71
N THR A 26 -7.53 0.32 -12.21
CA THR A 26 -7.80 1.75 -12.34
C THR A 26 -7.45 2.23 -13.74
N ASP A 27 -8.10 3.31 -14.17
CA ASP A 27 -7.66 4.06 -15.34
C ASP A 27 -6.35 4.84 -15.03
N LEU A 28 -5.86 5.58 -16.01
CA LEU A 28 -4.65 6.41 -15.89
C LEU A 28 -4.80 7.55 -14.87
N LYS A 29 -6.04 7.92 -14.53
CA LYS A 29 -6.36 8.95 -13.53
C LYS A 29 -6.55 8.36 -12.13
N GLY A 30 -6.37 7.04 -11.99
CA GLY A 30 -6.55 6.35 -10.71
C GLY A 30 -7.99 6.11 -10.31
N ARG A 31 -8.95 6.20 -11.24
CA ARG A 31 -10.35 5.83 -11.00
C ARG A 31 -10.52 4.34 -11.13
N ILE A 32 -11.22 3.73 -10.19
CA ILE A 32 -11.48 2.29 -10.17
C ILE A 32 -12.36 1.90 -11.35
N THR A 33 -11.89 0.97 -12.17
CA THR A 33 -12.62 0.40 -13.30
C THR A 33 -13.01 -1.06 -13.07
N TYR A 34 -12.42 -1.70 -12.06
CA TYR A 34 -12.73 -3.06 -11.66
C TYR A 34 -12.37 -3.27 -10.17
N ALA A 35 -13.19 -4.02 -9.47
CA ALA A 35 -12.97 -4.46 -8.09
C ALA A 35 -13.49 -5.89 -7.94
N ASN A 36 -12.65 -6.82 -7.45
CA ASN A 36 -13.11 -8.17 -7.21
C ASN A 36 -13.94 -8.28 -5.91
N ARG A 37 -14.62 -9.41 -5.75
CA ARG A 37 -15.50 -9.66 -4.59
C ARG A 37 -14.79 -9.49 -3.25
N THR A 38 -13.57 -10.00 -3.15
CA THR A 38 -12.75 -9.89 -1.92
C THR A 38 -12.46 -8.44 -1.57
N PHE A 39 -12.12 -7.61 -2.57
CA PHE A 39 -11.90 -6.18 -2.34
C PHE A 39 -13.19 -5.49 -1.87
N CYS A 40 -14.33 -5.74 -2.52
CA CYS A 40 -15.61 -5.16 -2.13
C CYS A 40 -15.99 -5.55 -0.70
N ALA A 41 -15.87 -6.83 -0.35
CA ALA A 41 -16.21 -7.34 0.98
C ALA A 41 -15.33 -6.73 2.07
N LEU A 42 -14.01 -6.67 1.83
CA LEU A 42 -13.04 -6.15 2.78
C LEU A 42 -13.17 -4.63 2.96
N ALA A 43 -13.36 -3.90 1.86
CA ALA A 43 -13.52 -2.45 1.89
C ALA A 43 -14.91 -2.01 2.38
N GLY A 44 -15.89 -2.91 2.40
CA GLY A 44 -17.25 -2.62 2.84
C GLY A 44 -18.05 -1.76 1.87
N TYR A 45 -17.66 -1.74 0.60
CA TYR A 45 -18.36 -1.05 -0.48
C TYR A 45 -18.89 -2.06 -1.49
N SER A 46 -20.02 -1.78 -2.09
CA SER A 46 -20.45 -2.48 -3.29
C SER A 46 -19.56 -2.13 -4.48
N GLU A 47 -19.53 -2.99 -5.49
CA GLU A 47 -18.79 -2.71 -6.73
C GLU A 47 -19.29 -1.40 -7.38
N ALA A 48 -20.59 -1.18 -7.42
CA ALA A 48 -21.20 0.04 -7.96
C ALA A 48 -20.76 1.32 -7.22
N GLU A 49 -20.51 1.23 -5.91
CA GLU A 49 -19.99 2.35 -5.13
C GLU A 49 -18.51 2.62 -5.40
N LEU A 50 -17.74 1.60 -5.77
CA LEU A 50 -16.30 1.72 -6.05
C LEU A 50 -16.01 2.18 -7.47
N LEU A 51 -16.78 1.70 -8.45
CA LEU A 51 -16.55 2.03 -9.86
C LEU A 51 -16.61 3.54 -10.11
N GLY A 52 -15.62 4.06 -10.82
CA GLY A 52 -15.48 5.48 -11.14
C GLY A 52 -14.95 6.35 -9.98
N GLN A 53 -14.86 5.80 -8.76
CA GLN A 53 -14.27 6.53 -7.64
C GLN A 53 -12.73 6.50 -7.70
N PRO A 54 -12.05 7.54 -7.21
CA PRO A 54 -10.61 7.49 -7.08
C PRO A 54 -10.22 6.38 -6.09
N HIS A 55 -9.15 5.64 -6.39
CA HIS A 55 -8.71 4.54 -5.52
C HIS A 55 -8.37 5.01 -4.09
N SER A 56 -8.13 6.29 -3.91
CA SER A 56 -7.93 6.90 -2.59
C SER A 56 -9.16 6.83 -1.67
N ILE A 57 -10.31 6.35 -2.17
CA ILE A 57 -11.52 6.11 -1.36
C ILE A 57 -11.24 5.17 -0.17
N VAL A 58 -10.34 4.19 -0.36
CA VAL A 58 -9.92 3.23 0.67
C VAL A 58 -8.62 3.61 1.36
N ARG A 59 -8.10 4.81 1.12
CA ARG A 59 -6.84 5.22 1.73
C ARG A 59 -7.00 5.51 3.22
N HIS A 60 -6.18 4.87 4.06
CA HIS A 60 -6.12 5.23 5.47
C HIS A 60 -5.38 6.57 5.67
N PRO A 61 -5.87 7.47 6.55
CA PRO A 61 -5.24 8.77 6.79
C PRO A 61 -3.81 8.68 7.33
N ASP A 62 -3.46 7.63 8.09
CA ASP A 62 -2.11 7.43 8.62
C ASP A 62 -1.04 7.13 7.54
N MET A 63 -1.48 6.76 6.33
CA MET A 63 -0.53 6.47 5.25
C MET A 63 0.08 7.76 4.70
N PRO A 64 1.43 7.90 4.74
CA PRO A 64 2.12 9.08 4.24
C PRO A 64 1.81 9.35 2.77
N ARG A 65 1.64 10.63 2.42
CA ARG A 65 1.43 11.03 1.01
C ARG A 65 2.62 10.66 0.12
N ALA A 66 3.82 10.67 0.68
CA ALA A 66 5.06 10.33 -0.03
C ALA A 66 5.05 8.90 -0.60
N VAL A 67 4.48 7.92 0.12
CA VAL A 67 4.35 6.53 -0.35
C VAL A 67 3.49 6.47 -1.61
N PHE A 68 2.38 7.19 -1.64
CA PHE A 68 1.51 7.23 -2.82
C PHE A 68 2.15 7.98 -3.98
N LYS A 69 2.91 9.06 -3.69
CA LYS A 69 3.66 9.76 -4.74
C LYS A 69 4.68 8.83 -5.38
N GLN A 70 5.48 8.11 -4.61
CA GLN A 70 6.44 7.13 -5.12
C GLN A 70 5.76 6.03 -5.94
N LEU A 71 4.61 5.53 -5.47
CA LEU A 71 3.81 4.54 -6.19
C LEU A 71 3.40 5.08 -7.56
N TRP A 72 2.82 6.29 -7.60
CA TRP A 72 2.38 6.91 -8.84
C TRP A 72 3.53 7.19 -9.79
N ASP A 73 4.65 7.73 -9.30
CA ASP A 73 5.85 7.99 -10.10
C ASP A 73 6.43 6.68 -10.71
N ALA A 74 6.38 5.57 -9.98
CA ALA A 74 6.84 4.28 -10.46
C ALA A 74 5.94 3.74 -11.58
N ILE A 75 4.61 3.65 -11.36
CA ILE A 75 3.70 3.03 -12.32
C ILE A 75 3.47 3.86 -13.58
N HIS A 76 3.49 5.20 -13.49
CA HIS A 76 3.47 6.07 -14.66
C HIS A 76 4.79 5.99 -15.46
N GLY A 77 5.89 5.70 -14.79
CA GLY A 77 7.17 5.41 -15.45
C GLY A 77 7.28 3.98 -15.99
N GLY A 78 6.19 3.22 -16.04
CA GLY A 78 6.17 1.86 -16.58
C GLY A 78 6.81 0.80 -15.67
N ARG A 79 7.03 1.11 -14.39
CA ARG A 79 7.63 0.19 -13.42
C ARG A 79 6.56 -0.38 -12.49
N GLU A 80 6.74 -1.61 -12.09
CA GLU A 80 5.95 -2.22 -11.01
C GLU A 80 6.48 -1.78 -9.64
N ILE A 81 5.63 -1.86 -8.63
CA ILE A 81 6.01 -1.55 -7.25
C ILE A 81 5.33 -2.50 -6.27
N PHE A 82 6.05 -2.86 -5.23
CA PHE A 82 5.55 -3.60 -4.08
C PHE A 82 5.53 -2.70 -2.86
N ALA A 83 4.46 -2.70 -2.11
CA ALA A 83 4.35 -1.89 -0.90
C ALA A 83 3.39 -2.51 0.13
N TYR A 84 3.70 -2.30 1.41
CA TYR A 84 2.71 -2.51 2.47
C TYR A 84 1.81 -1.29 2.53
N VAL A 85 0.52 -1.50 2.39
CA VAL A 85 -0.48 -0.43 2.37
C VAL A 85 -1.53 -0.66 3.45
N LYS A 86 -1.73 0.34 4.29
CA LYS A 86 -2.84 0.39 5.24
C LYS A 86 -4.03 1.05 4.55
N ASN A 87 -5.10 0.32 4.42
CA ASN A 87 -6.36 0.79 3.84
C ASN A 87 -7.43 0.93 4.93
N MET A 88 -8.47 1.67 4.63
CA MET A 88 -9.61 1.91 5.50
C MET A 88 -10.89 1.44 4.81
N ALA A 89 -11.68 0.64 5.52
CA ALA A 89 -13.00 0.23 5.08
C ALA A 89 -14.04 1.36 5.28
N LYS A 90 -15.21 1.19 4.68
CA LYS A 90 -16.35 2.12 4.81
C LYS A 90 -16.81 2.30 6.26
N THR A 91 -16.55 1.32 7.13
CA THR A 91 -16.84 1.37 8.58
C THR A 91 -15.84 2.21 9.36
N GLY A 92 -14.70 2.59 8.78
CA GLY A 92 -13.57 3.21 9.46
C GLY A 92 -12.53 2.21 9.97
N ASP A 93 -12.83 0.91 9.95
CA ASP A 93 -11.89 -0.14 10.31
C ASP A 93 -10.77 -0.21 9.27
N TYR A 94 -9.61 -0.72 9.65
CA TYR A 94 -8.46 -0.76 8.74
C TYR A 94 -8.04 -2.20 8.41
N TYR A 95 -7.33 -2.34 7.31
CA TYR A 95 -6.71 -3.58 6.91
C TYR A 95 -5.38 -3.34 6.20
N TRP A 96 -4.46 -4.26 6.39
CA TRP A 96 -3.18 -4.23 5.72
C TRP A 96 -3.18 -5.15 4.50
N VAL A 97 -2.55 -4.70 3.45
CA VAL A 97 -2.27 -5.50 2.26
C VAL A 97 -0.80 -5.36 1.87
N PHE A 98 -0.17 -6.46 1.48
CA PHE A 98 1.04 -6.41 0.70
C PHE A 98 0.63 -6.30 -0.76
N ALA A 99 0.73 -5.10 -1.29
CA ALA A 99 0.24 -4.74 -2.60
C ALA A 99 1.35 -4.84 -3.65
N HIS A 100 1.02 -5.42 -4.79
CA HIS A 100 1.78 -5.37 -6.02
C HIS A 100 0.99 -4.55 -7.03
N VAL A 101 1.59 -3.50 -7.57
CA VAL A 101 0.95 -2.60 -8.53
C VAL A 101 1.76 -2.58 -9.81
N THR A 102 1.08 -2.86 -10.92
CA THR A 102 1.70 -2.94 -12.25
C THR A 102 0.94 -2.11 -13.27
N PRO A 103 1.62 -1.49 -14.24
CA PRO A 103 0.96 -0.93 -15.41
C PRO A 103 0.45 -2.05 -16.33
N SER A 104 -0.68 -1.81 -16.97
CA SER A 104 -1.24 -2.64 -18.04
C SER A 104 -1.06 -1.91 -19.36
N TYR A 105 -0.68 -2.65 -20.39
CA TYR A 105 -0.33 -2.10 -21.71
C TYR A 105 -1.31 -2.55 -22.78
N ASP A 106 -1.52 -1.70 -23.79
CA ASP A 106 -2.18 -2.08 -25.04
C ASP A 106 -1.21 -2.79 -25.99
N GLU A 107 -1.72 -3.16 -27.20
CA GLU A 107 -0.92 -3.80 -28.25
C GLU A 107 0.22 -2.89 -28.76
N SER A 108 0.06 -1.59 -28.64
CA SER A 108 1.05 -0.56 -29.03
C SER A 108 2.05 -0.23 -27.90
N ARG A 109 2.00 -0.97 -26.79
CA ARG A 109 2.84 -0.77 -25.59
C ARG A 109 2.60 0.56 -24.85
N ASN A 110 1.43 1.18 -25.04
CA ASN A 110 1.05 2.32 -24.21
C ASN A 110 0.42 1.84 -22.91
N ILE A 111 0.69 2.53 -21.81
CA ILE A 111 0.04 2.24 -20.52
C ILE A 111 -1.42 2.67 -20.63
N VAL A 112 -2.35 1.75 -20.39
CA VAL A 112 -3.79 2.01 -20.50
C VAL A 112 -4.53 1.88 -19.17
N ALA A 113 -3.93 1.19 -18.19
CA ALA A 113 -4.52 0.95 -16.89
C ALA A 113 -3.45 0.59 -15.86
N PHE A 114 -3.83 0.55 -14.59
CA PHE A 114 -3.01 0.01 -13.51
C PHE A 114 -3.77 -1.11 -12.81
N ILE A 115 -3.07 -2.22 -12.57
CA ILE A 115 -3.60 -3.38 -11.87
C ILE A 115 -2.96 -3.42 -10.49
N ARG A 116 -3.78 -3.63 -9.48
CA ARG A 116 -3.34 -3.86 -8.09
C ARG A 116 -3.80 -5.22 -7.64
N THR A 117 -2.86 -6.00 -7.16
CA THR A 117 -3.12 -7.23 -6.44
C THR A 117 -2.59 -7.07 -5.03
N GLY A 118 -3.35 -7.52 -4.05
CA GLY A 118 -2.97 -7.44 -2.65
C GLY A 118 -3.25 -8.75 -1.95
N VAL A 119 -2.29 -9.22 -1.18
CA VAL A 119 -2.42 -10.39 -0.32
C VAL A 119 -2.35 -9.97 1.14
N HIS A 120 -2.89 -10.80 2.03
CA HIS A 120 -2.72 -10.58 3.46
C HIS A 120 -1.21 -10.62 3.78
N PRO A 121 -0.65 -9.59 4.43
CA PRO A 121 0.75 -9.61 4.80
C PRO A 121 0.98 -10.76 5.79
N ILE A 122 1.84 -11.70 5.40
CA ILE A 122 2.35 -12.69 6.36
C ILE A 122 3.21 -11.88 7.32
N ALA A 123 2.72 -11.68 8.53
CA ALA A 123 3.52 -11.01 9.54
C ALA A 123 4.82 -11.78 9.75
N PRO A 124 6.00 -11.20 9.48
CA PRO A 124 7.17 -11.66 10.19
C PRO A 124 6.83 -11.46 11.67
N SER A 125 7.08 -12.43 12.50
CA SER A 125 6.78 -12.43 13.93
C SER A 125 7.63 -11.39 14.69
N SER A 126 7.41 -10.12 14.40
CA SER A 126 7.89 -8.98 15.19
C SER A 126 7.24 -7.69 14.68
N LYS A 127 6.24 -7.22 15.43
CA LYS A 127 5.81 -5.82 15.33
C LYS A 127 7.06 -4.92 15.43
N PRO A 128 7.22 -3.88 14.60
CA PRO A 128 8.26 -2.89 14.85
C PRO A 128 7.99 -2.32 16.27
N ARG A 129 8.90 -2.57 17.18
CA ARG A 129 8.84 -2.00 18.53
C ARG A 129 8.87 -0.48 18.37
N SER A 130 7.84 0.19 18.89
CA SER A 130 7.83 1.64 19.00
C SER A 130 9.17 2.07 19.64
N SER A 131 9.79 3.07 19.02
CA SER A 131 11.02 3.68 19.46
C SER A 131 10.95 4.11 20.92
N ARG A 132 11.47 3.29 21.84
CA ARG A 132 11.89 3.77 23.13
C ARG A 132 13.28 4.38 22.96
N SER A 133 13.36 5.65 23.32
CA SER A 133 14.60 6.40 23.48
C SER A 133 15.69 5.58 24.15
N MET A 134 16.82 5.41 23.46
CA MET A 134 18.05 4.90 24.05
C MET A 134 18.75 6.02 24.82
N PRO A 135 19.24 5.78 26.03
CA PRO A 135 20.16 6.71 26.68
C PRO A 135 21.55 6.59 26.03
N LEU A 136 22.12 7.74 25.74
CA LEU A 136 23.53 7.90 25.37
C LEU A 136 24.43 7.42 26.51
N SER A 137 25.20 6.36 26.28
CA SER A 137 26.39 6.10 27.06
C SER A 137 27.62 6.11 26.18
N CYS A 138 28.49 7.04 26.49
CA CYS A 138 29.80 7.26 25.94
C CYS A 138 30.73 6.08 26.22
N GLY A 139 31.46 5.59 25.22
CA GLY A 139 32.49 4.57 25.38
C GLY A 139 33.39 4.52 24.15
N ARG A 140 34.53 5.25 24.21
CA ARG A 140 35.65 5.16 23.26
C ARG A 140 36.24 3.73 23.24
N ARG A 141 36.53 3.18 22.07
CA ARG A 141 37.89 2.70 21.69
C ARG A 141 37.99 2.28 20.23
N SER A 142 39.10 2.69 19.70
CA SER A 142 39.80 2.51 18.45
C SER A 142 40.04 1.04 18.02
N SER A 143 39.91 0.73 16.73
CA SER A 143 41.01 0.32 15.83
C SER A 143 40.51 -0.34 14.53
N ARG A 144 40.96 0.22 13.42
CA ARG A 144 41.41 -0.31 12.12
C ARG A 144 40.85 -1.65 11.57
N GLY A 145 40.36 -1.60 10.32
CA GLY A 145 40.31 -2.78 9.44
C GLY A 145 39.43 -2.60 8.21
N THR A 146 40.05 -2.19 7.13
CA THR A 146 39.83 -2.47 5.68
C THR A 146 38.45 -2.64 5.10
N ALA A 147 38.20 -1.80 4.10
CA ALA A 147 37.09 -1.73 3.15
C ALA A 147 36.86 -3.04 2.35
N LYS A 148 35.58 -3.39 2.14
CA LYS A 148 35.08 -4.04 0.93
C LYS A 148 33.69 -3.49 0.61
N THR A 149 33.62 -2.81 -0.51
CA THR A 149 32.44 -2.28 -1.17
C THR A 149 31.44 -3.38 -1.51
N LEU A 150 30.22 -3.24 -1.01
CA LEU A 150 29.04 -3.93 -1.50
C LEU A 150 27.89 -2.94 -1.58
N SER A 151 27.36 -2.79 -2.78
CA SER A 151 26.23 -1.92 -3.13
C SER A 151 24.99 -2.19 -2.28
N PRO A 152 24.23 -1.16 -1.85
CA PRO A 152 23.02 -1.35 -1.09
C PRO A 152 21.85 -1.71 -1.99
N ARG A 153 21.29 -2.89 -1.80
CA ARG A 153 19.91 -3.16 -2.20
C ARG A 153 18.99 -2.39 -1.26
N VAL A 154 18.25 -1.46 -1.83
CA VAL A 154 17.24 -0.68 -1.10
C VAL A 154 16.06 -1.61 -0.80
N SER A 155 15.96 -2.06 0.45
CA SER A 155 14.70 -2.59 1.01
C SER A 155 13.93 -1.42 1.60
N ILE A 156 12.76 -1.11 1.01
CA ILE A 156 11.83 -0.15 1.57
C ILE A 156 10.85 -0.96 2.44
N ALA A 157 10.97 -0.77 3.73
CA ALA A 157 9.96 -1.19 4.71
C ALA A 157 8.78 -0.23 4.73
#